data_3710e1c256fb4ee6e85f016e1f1bd953
#
_entry.id   3710e1c256fb4ee6e85f016e1f1bd953
#
_cell.length_a   1.000
_cell.length_b   1.000
_cell.length_c   1.000
_cell.angle_alpha   90.00
_cell.angle_beta   90.00
_cell.angle_gamma   90.00
#
_symmetry.space_group_name_H-M   'P 1'
#
loop_
_entity.id
_entity.type
_entity.pdbx_description
1 polymer ?
#
loop_
_entity_poly.entity_id
_entity_poly.type
_entity_poly.pdbx_seq_one_letter_code
_entity_poly.pdbx_strand_id
1 'polypeptide(L)'
;MKEFCVLIDNGHGYETAGKCSPSYFKRRIYEWEYTRKIAKALSDKLTQNGIRNILITPETSDITLSERARRVNEYCKTYNCIMISIHCNASQTDNTGTGFEVWTTKKQTNSDGLADLFVETFKEIMPGYMCRGHREYNWTILWLSNCPCVLTENFFMNNFKDVDFLLSDDGFNKIVMMHYRTIQKYIKNNGIKILKDPTWHKHVTRP
;
A
#
# COMPACT_ATOMS: atom_id res chain seq x y z
N MET A 1 -4.36 21.94 14.81
CA MET A 1 -3.64 21.10 13.79
C MET A 1 -4.57 19.95 13.43
N LYS A 2 -4.60 19.55 12.12
CA LYS A 2 -5.36 18.36 11.69
C LYS A 2 -4.74 17.12 12.31
N GLU A 3 -5.57 16.15 12.71
CA GLU A 3 -5.13 14.86 13.19
C GLU A 3 -4.52 14.03 12.05
N PHE A 4 -3.49 13.23 12.35
CA PHE A 4 -2.83 12.37 11.36
C PHE A 4 -3.71 11.16 11.02
N CYS A 5 -3.76 10.80 9.73
CA CYS A 5 -4.51 9.66 9.25
C CYS A 5 -3.78 8.95 8.10
N VAL A 6 -3.72 7.63 8.16
CA VAL A 6 -3.20 6.78 7.08
C VAL A 6 -4.34 6.34 6.19
N LEU A 7 -4.30 6.71 4.91
CA LEU A 7 -5.25 6.26 3.90
C LEU A 7 -4.65 5.05 3.19
N ILE A 8 -5.39 3.94 3.16
CA ILE A 8 -4.95 2.68 2.58
C ILE A 8 -5.83 2.39 1.37
N ASP A 9 -5.22 2.40 0.20
CA ASP A 9 -5.82 1.94 -1.05
C ASP A 9 -5.31 0.54 -1.37
N ASN A 10 -6.16 -0.32 -1.85
CA ASN A 10 -5.80 -1.65 -2.33
C ASN A 10 -6.09 -1.77 -3.82
N GLY A 11 -5.12 -2.32 -4.57
CA GLY A 11 -5.21 -2.42 -6.02
C GLY A 11 -6.41 -3.23 -6.51
N HIS A 12 -7.02 -2.75 -7.57
CA HIS A 12 -8.01 -3.45 -8.39
C HIS A 12 -9.33 -3.85 -7.68
N GLY A 13 -10.26 -4.40 -8.44
CA GLY A 13 -11.47 -5.08 -8.00
C GLY A 13 -11.55 -6.48 -8.60
N TYR A 14 -12.55 -7.27 -8.21
CA TYR A 14 -12.68 -8.66 -8.68
C TYR A 14 -12.92 -8.72 -10.21
N GLU A 15 -13.49 -7.67 -10.80
CA GLU A 15 -13.75 -7.57 -12.25
C GLU A 15 -12.50 -7.17 -13.06
N THR A 16 -11.41 -6.76 -12.42
CA THR A 16 -10.22 -6.30 -13.16
C THR A 16 -9.52 -7.46 -13.83
N ALA A 17 -9.76 -7.62 -15.13
CA ALA A 17 -9.21 -8.73 -15.90
C ALA A 17 -7.66 -8.75 -15.92
N GLY A 18 -7.07 -9.93 -15.91
CA GLY A 18 -5.62 -10.13 -16.05
C GLY A 18 -4.78 -9.81 -14.82
N LYS A 19 -5.40 -9.34 -13.73
CA LYS A 19 -4.69 -9.02 -12.48
C LYS A 19 -4.59 -10.24 -11.57
N CYS A 20 -3.90 -11.27 -12.07
CA CYS A 20 -3.69 -12.54 -11.36
C CYS A 20 -2.44 -13.27 -11.86
N SER A 21 -1.99 -14.24 -11.08
CA SER A 21 -0.93 -15.18 -11.50
C SER A 21 -1.34 -15.98 -12.73
N PRO A 22 -0.37 -16.44 -13.56
CA PRO A 22 -0.62 -17.29 -14.70
C PRO A 22 -1.46 -18.53 -14.36
N SER A 23 -2.31 -18.97 -15.29
CA SER A 23 -3.24 -20.10 -15.06
C SER A 23 -2.55 -21.45 -14.82
N TYR A 24 -1.31 -21.62 -15.29
CA TYR A 24 -0.51 -22.83 -15.10
C TYR A 24 0.20 -22.91 -13.73
N PHE A 25 0.10 -21.86 -12.89
CA PHE A 25 0.61 -21.94 -11.52
C PHE A 25 -0.34 -22.78 -10.64
N LYS A 26 0.20 -23.71 -9.87
CA LYS A 26 -0.57 -24.52 -8.92
C LYS A 26 -1.21 -23.66 -7.81
N ARG A 27 -0.48 -22.65 -7.36
CA ARG A 27 -0.95 -21.63 -6.42
C ARG A 27 -0.95 -20.29 -7.12
N ARG A 28 -2.04 -19.53 -6.94
CA ARG A 28 -2.25 -18.29 -7.69
C ARG A 28 -2.63 -17.16 -6.75
N ILE A 29 -2.19 -15.97 -7.10
CA ILE A 29 -2.62 -14.72 -6.50
C ILE A 29 -3.64 -14.07 -7.46
N TYR A 30 -4.77 -13.69 -6.93
CA TYR A 30 -5.65 -12.68 -7.49
C TYR A 30 -5.32 -11.37 -6.79
N GLU A 31 -4.80 -10.39 -7.54
CA GLU A 31 -4.23 -9.16 -6.96
C GLU A 31 -5.22 -8.44 -6.06
N TRP A 32 -6.46 -8.27 -6.52
CA TRP A 32 -7.53 -7.62 -5.76
C TRP A 32 -7.83 -8.27 -4.40
N GLU A 33 -7.77 -9.59 -4.34
CA GLU A 33 -8.01 -10.34 -3.09
C GLU A 33 -6.81 -10.24 -2.15
N TYR A 34 -5.61 -10.44 -2.69
CA TYR A 34 -4.38 -10.45 -1.90
C TYR A 34 -4.06 -9.08 -1.31
N THR A 35 -4.18 -8.00 -2.09
CA THR A 35 -3.92 -6.64 -1.62
C THR A 35 -4.94 -6.21 -0.57
N ARG A 36 -6.21 -6.64 -0.65
CA ARG A 36 -7.21 -6.42 0.40
C ARG A 36 -6.87 -7.12 1.70
N LYS A 37 -6.35 -8.36 1.64
CA LYS A 37 -5.89 -9.07 2.85
C LYS A 37 -4.77 -8.30 3.54
N ILE A 38 -3.79 -7.80 2.78
CA ILE A 38 -2.70 -6.96 3.32
C ILE A 38 -3.28 -5.67 3.90
N ALA A 39 -4.12 -4.95 3.15
CA ALA A 39 -4.71 -3.68 3.58
C ALA A 39 -5.50 -3.83 4.88
N LYS A 40 -6.30 -4.90 4.99
CA LYS A 40 -7.05 -5.20 6.22
C LYS A 40 -6.12 -5.51 7.39
N ALA A 41 -5.13 -6.37 7.22
CA ALA A 41 -4.19 -6.73 8.29
C ALA A 41 -3.37 -5.51 8.74
N LEU A 42 -2.98 -4.64 7.81
CA LEU A 42 -2.31 -3.37 8.10
C LEU A 42 -3.25 -2.44 8.88
N SER A 43 -4.49 -2.27 8.44
CA SER A 43 -5.50 -1.47 9.11
C SER A 43 -5.74 -1.93 10.54
N ASP A 44 -5.93 -3.24 10.75
CA ASP A 44 -6.12 -3.83 12.08
C ASP A 44 -4.90 -3.54 12.99
N LYS A 45 -3.68 -3.68 12.46
CA LYS A 45 -2.44 -3.43 13.19
C LYS A 45 -2.26 -1.94 13.55
N LEU A 46 -2.58 -1.03 12.65
CA LEU A 46 -2.55 0.41 12.91
C LEU A 46 -3.58 0.78 13.99
N THR A 47 -4.81 0.25 13.90
CA THR A 47 -5.88 0.47 14.86
C THR A 47 -5.50 -0.01 16.25
N GLN A 48 -4.93 -1.22 16.38
CA GLN A 48 -4.43 -1.76 17.65
C GLN A 48 -3.36 -0.88 18.30
N ASN A 49 -2.63 -0.10 17.50
CA ASN A 49 -1.59 0.81 17.97
C ASN A 49 -2.05 2.29 18.02
N GLY A 50 -3.35 2.54 17.94
CA GLY A 50 -3.94 3.89 18.08
C GLY A 50 -3.65 4.81 16.89
N ILE A 51 -3.22 4.29 15.76
CA ILE A 51 -2.95 5.07 14.54
C ILE A 51 -4.21 5.09 13.69
N ARG A 52 -4.81 6.28 13.52
CA ARG A 52 -5.99 6.46 12.68
C ARG A 52 -5.69 6.04 11.25
N ASN A 53 -6.58 5.24 10.68
CA ASN A 53 -6.44 4.77 9.31
C ASN A 53 -7.82 4.52 8.67
N ILE A 54 -7.87 4.58 7.34
CA ILE A 54 -9.11 4.43 6.57
C ILE A 54 -8.80 3.60 5.32
N LEU A 55 -9.58 2.55 5.09
CA LEU A 55 -9.58 1.81 3.83
C LEU A 55 -10.36 2.62 2.79
N ILE A 56 -9.69 3.07 1.72
CA ILE A 56 -10.27 3.92 0.68
C ILE A 56 -11.22 3.11 -0.22
N THR A 57 -10.91 1.84 -0.46
CA THR A 57 -11.66 0.93 -1.33
C THR A 57 -12.02 -0.36 -0.58
N PRO A 58 -12.94 -0.29 0.41
CA PRO A 58 -13.38 -1.48 1.15
C PRO A 58 -14.24 -2.42 0.29
N GLU A 59 -14.78 -1.95 -0.83
CA GLU A 59 -15.60 -2.72 -1.76
C GLU A 59 -14.77 -3.80 -2.46
N THR A 60 -15.42 -4.88 -2.88
CA THR A 60 -14.80 -5.92 -3.73
C THR A 60 -14.81 -5.55 -5.21
N SER A 61 -15.79 -4.72 -5.63
CA SER A 61 -15.87 -4.19 -6.99
C SER A 61 -14.71 -3.24 -7.32
N ASP A 62 -14.42 -3.07 -8.61
CA ASP A 62 -13.39 -2.14 -9.06
C ASP A 62 -13.91 -0.70 -8.98
N ILE A 63 -13.21 0.12 -8.22
CA ILE A 63 -13.48 1.55 -8.08
C ILE A 63 -12.51 2.31 -8.98
N THR A 64 -13.04 3.22 -9.80
CA THR A 64 -12.24 4.01 -10.73
C THR A 64 -11.14 4.81 -10.02
N LEU A 65 -9.99 5.00 -10.66
CA LEU A 65 -8.86 5.74 -10.08
C LEU A 65 -9.24 7.18 -9.70
N SER A 66 -10.10 7.83 -10.48
CA SER A 66 -10.60 9.17 -10.16
C SER A 66 -11.47 9.18 -8.90
N GLU A 67 -12.33 8.19 -8.72
CA GLU A 67 -13.16 8.08 -7.52
C GLU A 67 -12.30 7.75 -6.28
N ARG A 68 -11.30 6.87 -6.41
CA ARG A 68 -10.33 6.61 -5.33
C ARG A 68 -9.62 7.91 -4.90
N ALA A 69 -9.09 8.68 -5.85
CA ALA A 69 -8.45 9.97 -5.59
C ALA A 69 -9.42 11.00 -4.98
N ARG A 70 -10.68 11.05 -5.45
CA ARG A 70 -11.71 11.91 -4.86
C ARG A 70 -11.92 11.58 -3.37
N ARG A 71 -12.01 10.30 -3.01
CA ARG A 71 -12.15 9.84 -1.62
C ARG A 71 -10.93 10.23 -0.79
N VAL A 72 -9.71 10.02 -1.30
CA VAL A 72 -8.46 10.47 -0.65
C VAL A 72 -8.53 11.97 -0.34
N ASN A 73 -8.87 12.79 -1.36
CA ASN A 73 -8.88 14.23 -1.24
C ASN A 73 -9.97 14.74 -0.29
N GLU A 74 -11.09 14.02 -0.17
CA GLU A 74 -12.13 14.34 0.80
C GLU A 74 -11.61 14.18 2.24
N TYR A 75 -10.92 13.07 2.54
CA TYR A 75 -10.30 12.88 3.86
C TYR A 75 -9.19 13.88 4.14
N CYS A 76 -8.44 14.32 3.14
CA CYS A 76 -7.39 15.34 3.28
C CYS A 76 -7.93 16.73 3.69
N LYS A 77 -9.23 16.99 3.49
CA LYS A 77 -9.86 18.22 4.01
C LYS A 77 -9.93 18.21 5.54
N THR A 78 -10.10 17.05 6.15
CA THR A 78 -10.28 16.90 7.60
C THR A 78 -8.99 16.50 8.30
N TYR A 79 -8.20 15.62 7.72
CA TYR A 79 -7.02 15.01 8.33
C TYR A 79 -5.71 15.47 7.67
N ASN A 80 -4.60 15.35 8.41
CA ASN A 80 -3.25 15.37 7.85
C ASN A 80 -2.92 13.96 7.38
N CYS A 81 -3.02 13.70 6.07
CA CYS A 81 -2.99 12.35 5.52
C CYS A 81 -1.64 11.98 4.90
N ILE A 82 -1.33 10.69 4.95
CA ILE A 82 -0.53 10.00 3.92
C ILE A 82 -1.40 8.94 3.26
N MET A 83 -1.11 8.57 2.01
CA MET A 83 -1.81 7.50 1.30
C MET A 83 -0.82 6.45 0.80
N ILE A 84 -1.18 5.17 0.96
CA ILE A 84 -0.43 4.02 0.48
C ILE A 84 -1.35 3.17 -0.39
N SER A 85 -1.03 3.05 -1.68
CA SER A 85 -1.70 2.17 -2.63
C SER A 85 -0.92 0.85 -2.72
N ILE A 86 -1.55 -0.26 -2.37
CA ILE A 86 -0.92 -1.57 -2.22
C ILE A 86 -1.21 -2.41 -3.46
N HIS A 87 -0.16 -2.84 -4.17
CA HIS A 87 -0.21 -3.63 -5.40
C HIS A 87 0.77 -4.81 -5.37
N CYS A 88 0.62 -5.70 -6.35
CA CYS A 88 1.60 -6.72 -6.73
C CYS A 88 1.95 -6.56 -8.20
N ASN A 89 3.24 -6.58 -8.51
CA ASN A 89 3.77 -6.37 -9.85
C ASN A 89 3.53 -7.55 -10.80
N ALA A 90 3.73 -7.31 -12.09
CA ALA A 90 3.81 -8.34 -13.11
C ALA A 90 4.78 -7.92 -14.22
N SER A 91 5.67 -8.82 -14.65
CA SER A 91 6.50 -8.64 -15.85
C SER A 91 5.64 -8.74 -17.10
N GLN A 92 5.86 -7.84 -18.05
CA GLN A 92 5.10 -7.82 -19.31
C GLN A 92 5.60 -8.84 -20.33
N THR A 93 6.89 -9.18 -20.31
CA THR A 93 7.56 -9.94 -21.39
C THR A 93 8.02 -11.33 -20.99
N ASP A 94 8.38 -11.48 -19.71
CA ASP A 94 8.96 -12.73 -19.23
C ASP A 94 8.63 -12.99 -17.78
N ASN A 95 8.40 -13.96 -17.19
CA ASN A 95 8.08 -14.15 -15.77
C ASN A 95 9.33 -14.07 -14.87
N THR A 96 10.33 -13.27 -15.23
CA THR A 96 11.63 -13.17 -14.52
C THR A 96 11.71 -12.01 -13.54
N GLY A 97 10.80 -11.02 -13.67
CA GLY A 97 10.71 -9.93 -12.70
C GLY A 97 10.55 -10.47 -11.28
N THR A 98 11.24 -9.87 -10.32
CA THR A 98 11.18 -10.25 -8.90
C THR A 98 11.44 -9.05 -8.01
N GLY A 99 10.96 -9.12 -6.76
CA GLY A 99 11.28 -8.17 -5.72
C GLY A 99 10.31 -7.02 -5.55
N PHE A 100 10.70 -6.07 -4.71
CA PHE A 100 9.88 -4.95 -4.27
C PHE A 100 10.31 -3.64 -4.96
N GLU A 101 9.34 -2.83 -5.32
CA GLU A 101 9.55 -1.44 -5.71
C GLU A 101 8.46 -0.54 -5.15
N VAL A 102 8.77 0.75 -5.01
CA VAL A 102 7.83 1.78 -4.57
C VAL A 102 7.86 2.95 -5.54
N TRP A 103 6.68 3.50 -5.81
CA TRP A 103 6.47 4.53 -6.82
C TRP A 103 5.94 5.81 -6.22
N THR A 104 6.46 6.95 -6.71
CA THR A 104 5.91 8.30 -6.53
C THR A 104 5.60 8.94 -7.88
N THR A 105 5.02 10.14 -7.86
CA THR A 105 4.89 10.96 -9.08
C THR A 105 6.25 11.48 -9.53
N LYS A 106 6.39 11.73 -10.83
CA LYS A 106 7.55 12.48 -11.34
C LYS A 106 7.61 13.86 -10.68
N LYS A 107 8.80 14.36 -10.41
CA LYS A 107 9.18 15.57 -9.67
C LYS A 107 9.26 15.31 -8.17
N GLN A 108 10.23 15.99 -7.57
CA GLN A 108 10.44 15.94 -6.13
C GLN A 108 9.21 16.44 -5.36
N THR A 109 8.70 15.59 -4.49
CA THR A 109 7.51 15.85 -3.67
C THR A 109 7.73 15.36 -2.23
N ASN A 110 6.82 15.71 -1.34
CA ASN A 110 6.83 15.16 0.02
C ASN A 110 6.61 13.63 0.08
N SER A 111 6.22 13.01 -1.04
CA SER A 111 6.06 11.56 -1.16
C SER A 111 7.40 10.81 -1.20
N ASP A 112 8.47 11.47 -1.67
CA ASP A 112 9.77 10.82 -1.90
C ASP A 112 10.38 10.37 -0.57
N GLY A 113 10.28 11.19 0.48
CA GLY A 113 10.72 10.78 1.81
C GLY A 113 9.96 9.58 2.38
N LEU A 114 8.67 9.42 2.04
CA LEU A 114 7.90 8.23 2.40
C LEU A 114 8.35 7.01 1.59
N ALA A 115 8.63 7.18 0.28
CA ALA A 115 9.15 6.12 -0.57
C ALA A 115 10.52 5.63 -0.13
N ASP A 116 11.43 6.54 0.24
CA ASP A 116 12.76 6.20 0.73
C ASP A 116 12.69 5.39 2.04
N LEU A 117 11.76 5.73 2.93
CA LEU A 117 11.50 4.93 4.14
C LEU A 117 10.99 3.53 3.82
N PHE A 118 10.20 3.34 2.74
CA PHE A 118 9.80 2.02 2.28
C PHE A 118 11.01 1.21 1.81
N VAL A 119 11.90 1.81 1.01
CA VAL A 119 13.13 1.15 0.53
C VAL A 119 14.03 0.73 1.70
N GLU A 120 14.24 1.62 2.67
CA GLU A 120 15.01 1.34 3.88
C GLU A 120 14.39 0.19 4.68
N THR A 121 13.09 0.28 4.98
CA THR A 121 12.37 -0.70 5.79
C THR A 121 12.29 -2.07 5.10
N PHE A 122 12.15 -2.10 3.76
CA PHE A 122 12.21 -3.34 3.01
C PHE A 122 13.55 -4.06 3.19
N LYS A 123 14.66 -3.34 3.04
CA LYS A 123 16.02 -3.89 3.21
C LYS A 123 16.25 -4.41 4.63
N GLU A 124 15.66 -3.79 5.64
CA GLU A 124 15.75 -4.26 7.03
C GLU A 124 14.97 -5.55 7.29
N ILE A 125 13.74 -5.65 6.76
CA ILE A 125 12.83 -6.77 7.03
C ILE A 125 13.11 -7.96 6.11
N MET A 126 13.52 -7.69 4.88
CA MET A 126 13.71 -8.67 3.81
C MET A 126 15.08 -8.56 3.14
N PRO A 127 16.20 -8.64 3.90
CA PRO A 127 17.55 -8.38 3.37
C PRO A 127 17.99 -9.38 2.29
N GLY A 128 17.37 -10.56 2.22
CA GLY A 128 17.67 -11.59 1.21
C GLY A 128 16.86 -11.47 -0.08
N TYR A 129 16.00 -10.45 -0.21
CA TYR A 129 15.14 -10.27 -1.37
C TYR A 129 15.55 -9.06 -2.21
N MET A 130 15.22 -9.10 -3.50
CA MET A 130 15.52 -8.02 -4.44
C MET A 130 14.75 -6.75 -4.08
N CYS A 131 15.48 -5.67 -3.76
CA CYS A 131 14.92 -4.34 -3.65
C CYS A 131 15.20 -3.58 -4.95
N ARG A 132 14.15 -3.28 -5.72
CA ARG A 132 14.23 -2.54 -6.99
C ARG A 132 14.24 -1.02 -6.78
N GLY A 133 13.99 -0.59 -5.53
CA GLY A 133 14.12 0.79 -5.09
C GLY A 133 12.89 1.67 -5.34
N HIS A 134 13.11 2.97 -5.19
CA HIS A 134 12.15 4.01 -5.47
C HIS A 134 12.18 4.35 -6.97
N ARG A 135 10.99 4.52 -7.55
CA ARG A 135 10.75 4.84 -8.94
C ARG A 135 9.72 5.94 -9.09
N GLU A 136 9.71 6.61 -10.22
CA GLU A 136 8.80 7.71 -10.49
C GLU A 136 7.97 7.46 -11.75
N TYR A 137 6.65 7.60 -11.60
CA TYR A 137 5.72 7.62 -12.71
C TYR A 137 4.41 8.31 -12.29
N ASN A 138 3.79 9.07 -13.20
CA ASN A 138 2.53 9.75 -12.91
C ASN A 138 1.33 8.78 -12.97
N TRP A 139 1.33 7.80 -12.06
CA TRP A 139 0.15 6.97 -11.84
C TRP A 139 -1.03 7.83 -11.42
N THR A 140 -2.19 7.63 -12.05
CA THR A 140 -3.37 8.49 -11.85
C THR A 140 -3.72 8.64 -10.37
N ILE A 141 -3.70 7.57 -9.59
CA ILE A 141 -4.03 7.61 -8.16
C ILE A 141 -3.03 8.48 -7.37
N LEU A 142 -1.75 8.44 -7.70
CA LEU A 142 -0.72 9.26 -7.06
C LEU A 142 -0.82 10.71 -7.52
N TRP A 143 -0.99 10.92 -8.84
CA TRP A 143 -1.04 12.26 -9.44
C TRP A 143 -2.23 13.10 -8.96
N LEU A 144 -3.39 12.47 -8.73
CA LEU A 144 -4.61 13.15 -8.32
C LEU A 144 -4.78 13.28 -6.80
N SER A 145 -3.92 12.66 -5.99
CA SER A 145 -4.02 12.68 -4.52
C SER A 145 -3.32 13.91 -3.92
N ASN A 146 -4.01 14.60 -3.01
CA ASN A 146 -3.56 15.86 -2.38
C ASN A 146 -2.80 15.64 -1.05
N CYS A 147 -2.12 14.52 -0.88
CA CYS A 147 -1.27 14.23 0.28
C CYS A 147 0.00 13.49 -0.16
N PRO A 148 1.02 13.38 0.70
CA PRO A 148 2.12 12.46 0.43
C PRO A 148 1.59 11.06 0.18
N CYS A 149 1.93 10.47 -0.98
CA CYS A 149 1.36 9.21 -1.41
C CYS A 149 2.37 8.36 -2.18
N VAL A 150 2.29 7.05 -1.96
CA VAL A 150 3.13 6.05 -2.64
C VAL A 150 2.29 4.89 -3.14
N LEU A 151 2.77 4.22 -4.19
CA LEU A 151 2.27 2.94 -4.65
C LEU A 151 3.37 1.90 -4.43
N THR A 152 3.05 0.85 -3.69
CA THR A 152 3.97 -0.26 -3.42
C THR A 152 3.65 -1.44 -4.32
N GLU A 153 4.67 -1.95 -5.01
CA GLU A 153 4.62 -3.17 -5.80
C GLU A 153 5.33 -4.28 -5.01
N ASN A 154 4.53 -5.12 -4.39
CA ASN A 154 4.97 -6.14 -3.46
C ASN A 154 5.24 -7.44 -4.19
N PHE A 155 6.41 -7.58 -4.80
CA PHE A 155 6.81 -8.73 -5.58
C PHE A 155 5.98 -8.96 -6.87
N PHE A 156 6.30 -9.98 -7.63
CA PHE A 156 5.72 -10.24 -8.94
C PHE A 156 4.78 -11.43 -8.91
N MET A 157 3.49 -11.20 -9.17
CA MET A 157 2.46 -12.24 -9.18
C MET A 157 2.58 -13.24 -10.34
N ASN A 158 3.47 -12.99 -11.31
CA ASN A 158 3.81 -13.90 -12.40
C ASN A 158 5.21 -14.51 -12.27
N ASN A 159 5.90 -14.34 -11.14
CA ASN A 159 7.11 -15.06 -10.79
C ASN A 159 6.79 -16.16 -9.77
N PHE A 160 7.14 -17.40 -10.08
CA PHE A 160 6.80 -18.55 -9.25
C PHE A 160 7.36 -18.46 -7.82
N LYS A 161 8.62 -18.03 -7.67
CA LYS A 161 9.27 -17.90 -6.36
C LYS A 161 8.64 -16.77 -5.52
N ASP A 162 8.30 -15.66 -6.18
CA ASP A 162 7.63 -14.52 -5.53
C ASP A 162 6.22 -14.93 -5.06
N VAL A 163 5.47 -15.68 -5.88
CA VAL A 163 4.14 -16.17 -5.52
C VAL A 163 4.20 -17.12 -4.32
N ASP A 164 5.16 -18.06 -4.30
CA ASP A 164 5.32 -18.96 -3.16
C ASP A 164 5.65 -18.20 -1.87
N PHE A 165 6.50 -17.18 -1.95
CA PHE A 165 6.81 -16.30 -0.82
C PHE A 165 5.57 -15.52 -0.37
N LEU A 166 4.88 -14.84 -1.28
CA LEU A 166 3.70 -14.03 -0.97
C LEU A 166 2.59 -14.85 -0.32
N LEU A 167 2.39 -16.10 -0.78
CA LEU A 167 1.36 -17.00 -0.25
C LEU A 167 1.80 -17.78 1.01
N SER A 168 3.02 -17.57 1.49
CA SER A 168 3.47 -18.08 2.77
C SER A 168 3.06 -17.15 3.92
N ASP A 169 2.88 -17.71 5.12
CA ASP A 169 2.60 -16.88 6.32
C ASP A 169 3.75 -15.91 6.62
N ASP A 170 5.00 -16.34 6.42
CA ASP A 170 6.19 -15.51 6.60
C ASP A 170 6.18 -14.32 5.64
N GLY A 171 5.95 -14.56 4.34
CA GLY A 171 5.90 -13.52 3.31
C GLY A 171 4.78 -12.53 3.56
N PHE A 172 3.56 -13.02 3.81
CA PHE A 172 2.43 -12.17 4.13
C PHE A 172 2.70 -11.27 5.34
N ASN A 173 3.19 -11.86 6.45
CA ASN A 173 3.48 -11.12 7.67
C ASN A 173 4.61 -10.11 7.47
N LYS A 174 5.65 -10.43 6.71
CA LYS A 174 6.74 -9.50 6.39
C LYS A 174 6.27 -8.30 5.58
N ILE A 175 5.38 -8.51 4.58
CA ILE A 175 4.79 -7.42 3.81
C ILE A 175 3.97 -6.49 4.73
N VAL A 176 3.08 -7.04 5.55
CA VAL A 176 2.30 -6.23 6.50
C VAL A 176 3.20 -5.46 7.47
N MET A 177 4.24 -6.13 8.01
CA MET A 177 5.18 -5.49 8.93
C MET A 177 6.03 -4.41 8.27
N MET A 178 6.42 -4.57 7.02
CA MET A 178 7.13 -3.55 6.25
C MET A 178 6.28 -2.27 6.16
N HIS A 179 5.04 -2.38 5.74
CA HIS A 179 4.13 -1.23 5.66
C HIS A 179 3.95 -0.57 7.02
N TYR A 180 3.68 -1.36 8.05
CA TYR A 180 3.47 -0.85 9.40
C TYR A 180 4.70 -0.12 9.96
N ARG A 181 5.91 -0.71 9.85
CA ARG A 181 7.15 -0.09 10.34
C ARG A 181 7.52 1.16 9.56
N THR A 182 7.27 1.19 8.26
CA THR A 182 7.47 2.39 7.44
C THR A 182 6.61 3.54 7.95
N ILE A 183 5.33 3.28 8.25
CA ILE A 183 4.42 4.29 8.82
C ILE A 183 4.92 4.76 10.19
N GLN A 184 5.40 3.85 11.05
CA GLN A 184 5.97 4.23 12.35
C GLN A 184 7.20 5.14 12.20
N LYS A 185 8.11 4.81 11.26
CA LYS A 185 9.27 5.67 10.95
C LYS A 185 8.84 7.04 10.44
N TYR A 186 7.85 7.07 9.53
CA TYR A 186 7.31 8.32 9.01
C TYR A 186 6.73 9.20 10.13
N ILE A 187 5.92 8.63 11.02
CA ILE A 187 5.37 9.32 12.19
C ILE A 187 6.49 9.90 13.06
N LYS A 188 7.49 9.10 13.38
CA LYS A 188 8.63 9.50 14.21
C LYS A 188 9.45 10.62 13.56
N ASN A 189 9.81 10.46 12.28
CA ASN A 189 10.68 11.40 11.57
C ASN A 189 10.01 12.77 11.34
N ASN A 190 8.68 12.80 11.26
CA ASN A 190 7.91 14.03 11.09
C ASN A 190 7.37 14.61 12.42
N GLY A 191 7.76 14.06 13.56
CA GLY A 191 7.32 14.53 14.87
C GLY A 191 5.80 14.48 15.07
N ILE A 192 5.11 13.53 14.42
CA ILE A 192 3.66 13.43 14.44
C ILE A 192 3.22 12.87 15.80
N LYS A 193 2.35 13.60 16.48
CA LYS A 193 1.72 13.15 17.74
C LYS A 193 0.49 12.31 17.41
N ILE A 194 0.48 11.07 17.87
CA ILE A 194 -0.70 10.20 17.78
C ILE A 194 -1.59 10.48 18.97
N LEU A 195 -2.80 10.94 18.71
CA LEU A 195 -3.82 11.11 19.73
C LEU A 195 -4.39 9.73 20.06
N LYS A 196 -4.28 9.30 21.32
CA LYS A 196 -4.84 8.03 21.77
C LYS A 196 -6.36 8.17 21.95
N ASP A 197 -7.11 8.14 20.87
CA ASP A 197 -8.56 7.98 20.91
C ASP A 197 -8.94 6.56 20.48
N PRO A 198 -9.22 5.62 21.40
CA PRO A 198 -9.55 4.25 21.07
C PRO A 198 -10.93 4.10 20.39
N THR A 199 -11.72 5.19 20.30
CA THR A 199 -13.09 5.16 19.76
C THR A 199 -13.20 5.72 18.35
N TRP A 200 -12.13 6.26 17.77
CA TRP A 200 -12.17 6.93 16.47
C TRP A 200 -12.78 6.07 15.34
N HIS A 201 -12.55 4.75 15.37
CA HIS A 201 -13.09 3.80 14.39
C HIS A 201 -14.63 3.69 14.44
N LYS A 202 -15.28 4.10 15.54
CA LYS A 202 -16.74 4.10 15.70
C LYS A 202 -17.40 5.29 15.01
N HIS A 203 -16.64 6.33 14.68
CA HIS A 203 -17.13 7.60 14.13
C HIS A 203 -16.80 7.84 12.67
N VAL A 204 -16.17 6.87 11.97
CA VAL A 204 -15.87 6.99 10.55
C VAL A 204 -17.17 6.77 9.76
N THR A 205 -17.91 7.85 9.53
CA THR A 205 -18.96 7.85 8.49
C THR A 205 -18.26 7.76 7.14
N ARG A 206 -18.61 6.74 6.36
CA ARG A 206 -18.14 6.61 4.97
C ARG A 206 -18.74 7.76 4.16
N PRO A 207 -17.94 8.52 3.37
CA PRO A 207 -18.48 9.54 2.47
C PRO A 207 -19.27 8.92 1.32
#